data_15de230907bb46865efc475e5cf3cba1
#
_entry.id   15de230907bb46865efc475e5cf3cba1
#
_cell.length_a   1.000
_cell.length_b   1.000
_cell.length_c   1.000
_cell.angle_alpha   90.00
_cell.angle_beta   90.00
_cell.angle_gamma   90.00
#
_symmetry.space_group_name_H-M   'P 1'
#
loop_
_entity.id
_entity.type
_entity.pdbx_description
1 polymer ?
#
loop_
_entity_poly.entity_id
_entity_poly.type
_entity_poly.pdbx_seq_one_letter_code
_entity_poly.pdbx_strand_id
1 'polypeptide(L)'
;MKYLFKILLLSFITSTLLHAQENFGGATLYTVRAEMDKNPKETLKAIADMGYVNIEATGYKDGKFYGMEPVEFKNYLESLGLVPVSSHFAMVTLDNADQLIADAKAAGFTYFVIPIPPMGHFTFDQATMTMGMTDEVETLVDIFKTLGEKCNAAGLQLLYHNHNFEFKENNNGIVPMDYFLEQVGPELMNFQLDLYWITHAGKDPVAYFEKYPGRFKMWHVKDMDKEGKFAPVGEGTIDFGRILAQRELSGLVYYIVEQDMTWELQPLEAIRISHEGLKKFGFDKFQ
;
A
#
# COMPACT_ATOMS: atom_id res chain seq x y z
N MET A 1 11.07 -74.11 30.28
CA MET A 1 10.07 -73.07 29.99
C MET A 1 10.81 -71.74 29.93
N LYS A 2 11.02 -71.20 28.70
CA LYS A 2 11.69 -69.90 28.46
C LYS A 2 10.63 -68.96 27.94
N TYR A 3 10.27 -67.92 28.72
CA TYR A 3 9.38 -66.85 28.28
C TYR A 3 10.20 -65.78 27.53
N LEU A 4 9.93 -65.63 26.24
CA LEU A 4 10.44 -64.53 25.43
C LEU A 4 9.48 -63.33 25.62
N PHE A 5 9.95 -62.25 26.26
CA PHE A 5 9.26 -60.97 26.29
C PHE A 5 9.57 -60.24 24.99
N LYS A 6 8.58 -60.07 24.11
CA LYS A 6 8.65 -59.16 22.95
C LYS A 6 8.29 -57.75 23.43
N ILE A 7 9.28 -56.87 23.50
CA ILE A 7 9.06 -55.42 23.68
C ILE A 7 8.68 -54.86 22.34
N LEU A 8 7.43 -54.39 22.21
CA LEU A 8 6.92 -53.68 21.06
C LEU A 8 7.29 -52.20 21.23
N LEU A 9 8.32 -51.73 20.50
CA LEU A 9 8.69 -50.31 20.47
C LEU A 9 7.69 -49.58 19.55
N LEU A 10 6.70 -48.88 20.13
CA LEU A 10 5.84 -47.97 19.37
C LEU A 10 6.59 -46.65 19.15
N SER A 11 7.17 -46.47 17.98
CA SER A 11 7.71 -45.19 17.56
C SER A 11 6.55 -44.25 17.18
N PHE A 12 6.24 -43.29 18.04
CA PHE A 12 5.39 -42.14 17.71
C PHE A 12 6.18 -41.23 16.74
N ILE A 13 5.89 -41.36 15.47
CA ILE A 13 6.30 -40.34 14.48
C ILE A 13 5.32 -39.18 14.64
N THR A 14 5.71 -38.16 15.41
CA THR A 14 5.05 -36.86 15.38
C THR A 14 5.43 -36.20 14.06
N SER A 15 4.59 -36.34 13.04
CA SER A 15 4.66 -35.51 11.85
C SER A 15 4.27 -34.07 12.26
N THR A 16 5.25 -33.25 12.51
CA THR A 16 5.04 -31.80 12.46
C THR A 16 4.67 -31.45 11.01
N LEU A 17 3.38 -31.22 10.77
CA LEU A 17 2.93 -30.56 9.57
C LEU A 17 3.59 -29.17 9.59
N LEU A 18 4.72 -29.02 8.90
CA LEU A 18 5.16 -27.70 8.47
C LEU A 18 4.03 -27.19 7.56
N HIS A 19 3.18 -26.33 8.10
CA HIS A 19 2.36 -25.49 7.25
C HIS A 19 3.36 -24.63 6.46
N ALA A 20 3.48 -24.90 5.17
CA ALA A 20 4.15 -23.96 4.28
C ALA A 20 3.46 -22.62 4.49
N GLN A 21 4.21 -21.61 4.88
CA GLN A 21 3.68 -20.27 5.02
C GLN A 21 3.21 -19.84 3.64
N GLU A 22 1.90 -19.59 3.47
CA GLU A 22 1.37 -19.08 2.23
C GLU A 22 1.83 -17.63 2.09
N ASN A 23 2.66 -17.36 1.09
CA ASN A 23 3.16 -16.02 0.82
C ASN A 23 2.14 -15.27 -0.02
N PHE A 24 1.66 -14.13 0.46
CA PHE A 24 0.65 -13.31 -0.20
C PHE A 24 0.66 -11.86 0.30
N GLY A 25 -0.04 -10.98 -0.43
CA GLY A 25 -0.26 -9.60 -0.02
C GLY A 25 0.96 -8.71 -0.09
N GLY A 26 0.74 -7.43 0.12
CA GLY A 26 1.77 -6.42 0.12
C GLY A 26 1.85 -5.64 1.41
N ALA A 27 3.02 -5.06 1.67
CA ALA A 27 3.26 -4.13 2.77
C ALA A 27 3.91 -2.85 2.26
N THR A 28 3.43 -1.69 2.74
CA THR A 28 4.15 -0.45 2.56
C THR A 28 5.26 -0.31 3.60
N LEU A 29 6.40 0.17 3.16
CA LEU A 29 7.54 0.43 4.04
C LEU A 29 7.34 1.71 4.88
N TYR A 30 6.25 2.46 4.65
CA TYR A 30 5.88 3.61 5.47
C TYR A 30 5.56 3.23 6.92
N THR A 31 4.82 2.16 7.12
CA THR A 31 4.49 1.67 8.46
C THR A 31 5.73 1.40 9.31
N VAL A 32 6.75 0.82 8.68
CA VAL A 32 8.02 0.43 9.32
C VAL A 32 9.18 1.39 9.00
N ARG A 33 8.87 2.65 8.68
CA ARG A 33 9.87 3.65 8.25
C ARG A 33 11.02 3.84 9.21
N ALA A 34 10.76 3.81 10.52
CA ALA A 34 11.79 3.98 11.53
C ALA A 34 12.76 2.77 11.59
N GLU A 35 12.28 1.57 11.35
CA GLU A 35 13.07 0.35 11.22
C GLU A 35 13.85 0.35 9.90
N MET A 36 13.23 0.79 8.81
CA MET A 36 13.87 0.95 7.50
C MET A 36 15.02 1.98 7.54
N ASP A 37 14.85 3.08 8.26
CA ASP A 37 15.91 4.08 8.42
C ASP A 37 17.13 3.54 9.20
N LYS A 38 16.90 2.63 10.14
CA LYS A 38 17.96 2.05 10.97
C LYS A 38 18.66 0.87 10.29
N ASN A 39 17.88 -0.06 9.75
CA ASN A 39 18.40 -1.30 9.19
C ASN A 39 17.49 -1.86 8.09
N PRO A 40 17.53 -1.28 6.88
CA PRO A 40 16.61 -1.63 5.81
C PRO A 40 16.67 -3.12 5.42
N LYS A 41 17.86 -3.72 5.41
CA LYS A 41 18.02 -5.12 4.99
C LYS A 41 17.39 -6.11 5.97
N GLU A 42 17.57 -5.91 7.26
CA GLU A 42 16.93 -6.76 8.28
C GLU A 42 15.41 -6.56 8.32
N THR A 43 14.94 -5.32 8.16
CA THR A 43 13.51 -5.01 8.12
C THR A 43 12.83 -5.69 6.94
N LEU A 44 13.41 -5.61 5.74
CA LEU A 44 12.89 -6.28 4.54
C LEU A 44 12.88 -7.80 4.70
N LYS A 45 13.94 -8.36 5.30
CA LYS A 45 13.95 -9.80 5.62
C LYS A 45 12.85 -10.18 6.58
N ALA A 46 12.61 -9.40 7.63
CA ALA A 46 11.52 -9.66 8.58
C ALA A 46 10.15 -9.62 7.90
N ILE A 47 9.91 -8.69 6.96
CA ILE A 47 8.69 -8.61 6.17
C ILE A 47 8.50 -9.85 5.29
N ALA A 48 9.57 -10.31 4.62
CA ALA A 48 9.54 -11.53 3.83
C ALA A 48 9.27 -12.78 4.71
N ASP A 49 9.91 -12.85 5.88
CA ASP A 49 9.72 -13.94 6.85
C ASP A 49 8.26 -13.97 7.43
N MET A 50 7.52 -12.86 7.38
CA MET A 50 6.09 -12.80 7.72
C MET A 50 5.18 -13.35 6.62
N GLY A 51 5.68 -13.52 5.39
CA GLY A 51 4.92 -14.02 4.25
C GLY A 51 4.38 -12.95 3.30
N TYR A 52 4.73 -11.69 3.46
CA TYR A 52 4.46 -10.67 2.45
C TYR A 52 5.25 -10.94 1.17
N VAL A 53 4.66 -10.58 0.02
CA VAL A 53 5.27 -10.76 -1.31
C VAL A 53 5.52 -9.42 -1.97
N ASN A 54 4.56 -8.51 -1.91
CA ASN A 54 4.59 -7.24 -2.64
C ASN A 54 5.10 -6.12 -1.74
N ILE A 55 5.97 -5.26 -2.29
CA ILE A 55 6.55 -4.14 -1.54
C ILE A 55 6.16 -2.82 -2.22
N GLU A 56 5.69 -1.90 -1.38
CA GLU A 56 5.59 -0.50 -1.69
C GLU A 56 6.66 0.29 -0.93
N ALA A 57 7.53 0.99 -1.66
CA ALA A 57 8.57 1.83 -1.09
C ALA A 57 8.08 3.27 -0.85
N THR A 58 8.66 3.94 0.16
CA THR A 58 8.36 5.35 0.48
C THR A 58 9.62 6.15 0.80
N GLY A 59 10.76 5.49 0.93
CA GLY A 59 12.05 6.06 1.35
C GLY A 59 13.01 6.29 0.19
N TYR A 60 12.66 7.19 -0.75
CA TYR A 60 13.56 7.62 -1.80
C TYR A 60 14.22 8.95 -1.44
N LYS A 61 15.56 8.98 -1.52
CA LYS A 61 16.35 10.18 -1.24
C LYS A 61 17.68 10.13 -2.02
N ASP A 62 18.05 11.24 -2.63
CA ASP A 62 19.35 11.44 -3.32
C ASP A 62 19.66 10.32 -4.34
N GLY A 63 18.67 9.89 -5.13
CA GLY A 63 18.82 8.85 -6.14
C GLY A 63 18.76 7.41 -5.61
N LYS A 64 18.44 7.21 -4.33
CA LYS A 64 18.52 5.90 -3.66
C LYS A 64 17.25 5.55 -2.91
N PHE A 65 16.92 4.25 -2.88
CA PHE A 65 15.90 3.68 -2.02
C PHE A 65 16.57 3.14 -0.75
N TYR A 66 16.33 3.77 0.39
CA TYR A 66 16.90 3.37 1.69
C TYR A 66 18.42 3.20 1.65
N GLY A 67 19.11 4.10 0.95
CA GLY A 67 20.56 4.10 0.80
C GLY A 67 21.13 3.14 -0.27
N MET A 68 20.29 2.33 -0.91
CA MET A 68 20.64 1.44 -2.02
C MET A 68 20.39 2.10 -3.38
N GLU A 69 21.27 1.91 -4.34
CA GLU A 69 21.01 2.26 -5.74
C GLU A 69 19.73 1.52 -6.24
N PRO A 70 18.94 2.09 -7.18
CA PRO A 70 17.66 1.48 -7.61
C PRO A 70 17.78 0.01 -8.01
N VAL A 71 18.77 -0.35 -8.79
CA VAL A 71 19.01 -1.75 -9.21
C VAL A 71 19.46 -2.63 -8.04
N GLU A 72 20.25 -2.09 -7.09
CA GLU A 72 20.64 -2.83 -5.88
C GLU A 72 19.42 -3.12 -5.01
N PHE A 73 18.54 -2.14 -4.82
CA PHE A 73 17.29 -2.30 -4.07
C PHE A 73 16.41 -3.39 -4.69
N LYS A 74 16.18 -3.34 -6.00
CA LYS A 74 15.47 -4.38 -6.75
C LYS A 74 16.06 -5.77 -6.50
N ASN A 75 17.36 -5.94 -6.75
CA ASN A 75 18.03 -7.22 -6.62
C ASN A 75 17.97 -7.76 -5.18
N TYR A 76 18.01 -6.86 -4.20
CA TYR A 76 17.89 -7.26 -2.80
C TYR A 76 16.47 -7.75 -2.48
N LEU A 77 15.42 -7.05 -2.93
CA LEU A 77 14.04 -7.52 -2.79
C LEU A 77 13.84 -8.90 -3.43
N GLU A 78 14.28 -9.05 -4.69
CA GLU A 78 14.16 -10.31 -5.43
C GLU A 78 14.91 -11.47 -4.73
N SER A 79 16.06 -11.20 -4.09
CA SER A 79 16.79 -12.20 -3.32
C SER A 79 16.05 -12.72 -2.10
N LEU A 80 15.07 -11.95 -1.60
CA LEU A 80 14.18 -12.31 -0.50
C LEU A 80 12.83 -12.89 -1.00
N GLY A 81 12.62 -13.01 -2.31
CA GLY A 81 11.34 -13.38 -2.90
C GLY A 81 10.29 -12.27 -2.86
N LEU A 82 10.70 -11.03 -2.63
CA LEU A 82 9.83 -9.86 -2.62
C LEU A 82 9.78 -9.20 -4.01
N VAL A 83 8.62 -8.66 -4.36
CA VAL A 83 8.35 -8.00 -5.63
C VAL A 83 8.19 -6.50 -5.41
N PRO A 84 8.99 -5.64 -6.05
CA PRO A 84 8.78 -4.20 -6.03
C PRO A 84 7.55 -3.84 -6.88
N VAL A 85 6.46 -3.40 -6.25
CA VAL A 85 5.20 -3.10 -6.95
C VAL A 85 5.05 -1.61 -7.19
N SER A 86 5.24 -0.80 -6.17
CA SER A 86 4.98 0.64 -6.18
C SER A 86 5.95 1.42 -5.32
N SER A 87 6.05 2.72 -5.59
CA SER A 87 6.74 3.65 -4.69
C SER A 87 6.03 4.99 -4.62
N HIS A 88 5.96 5.55 -3.43
CA HIS A 88 5.44 6.88 -3.15
C HIS A 88 6.50 7.96 -3.40
N PHE A 89 6.13 9.00 -4.14
CA PHE A 89 6.99 10.14 -4.46
C PHE A 89 6.32 11.46 -4.05
N ALA A 90 6.30 11.73 -2.74
CA ALA A 90 5.68 12.94 -2.17
C ALA A 90 6.32 14.25 -2.65
N MET A 91 7.61 14.22 -3.00
CA MET A 91 8.37 15.41 -3.41
C MET A 91 8.55 15.51 -4.93
N VAL A 92 7.66 14.89 -5.70
CA VAL A 92 7.69 14.99 -7.17
C VAL A 92 7.39 16.42 -7.63
N THR A 93 8.15 16.89 -8.60
CA THR A 93 7.93 18.13 -9.36
C THR A 93 8.06 17.83 -10.85
N LEU A 94 7.61 18.73 -11.73
CA LEU A 94 7.80 18.52 -13.17
C LEU A 94 9.28 18.52 -13.55
N ASP A 95 10.14 19.22 -12.79
CA ASP A 95 11.58 19.30 -13.05
C ASP A 95 12.33 18.02 -12.66
N ASN A 96 11.91 17.33 -11.59
CA ASN A 96 12.59 16.11 -11.13
C ASN A 96 11.90 14.82 -11.58
N ALA A 97 10.72 14.90 -12.20
CA ALA A 97 9.90 13.75 -12.54
C ALA A 97 10.64 12.73 -13.42
N ASP A 98 11.38 13.17 -14.42
CA ASP A 98 12.09 12.27 -15.33
C ASP A 98 13.12 11.41 -14.61
N GLN A 99 13.86 11.98 -13.64
CA GLN A 99 14.80 11.23 -12.82
C GLN A 99 14.09 10.25 -11.88
N LEU A 100 13.05 10.69 -11.18
CA LEU A 100 12.27 9.86 -10.27
C LEU A 100 11.64 8.66 -11.01
N ILE A 101 11.10 8.90 -12.20
CA ILE A 101 10.51 7.86 -13.06
C ILE A 101 11.57 6.88 -13.54
N ALA A 102 12.75 7.36 -13.95
CA ALA A 102 13.85 6.49 -14.37
C ALA A 102 14.34 5.60 -13.23
N ASP A 103 14.47 6.14 -12.02
CA ASP A 103 14.90 5.40 -10.83
C ASP A 103 13.83 4.41 -10.37
N ALA A 104 12.55 4.80 -10.42
CA ALA A 104 11.43 3.89 -10.14
C ALA A 104 11.43 2.68 -11.10
N LYS A 105 11.64 2.93 -12.40
CA LYS A 105 11.76 1.87 -13.41
C LYS A 105 12.97 0.98 -13.16
N ALA A 106 14.13 1.55 -12.83
CA ALA A 106 15.35 0.80 -12.54
C ALA A 106 15.21 -0.07 -11.28
N ALA A 107 14.45 0.41 -10.28
CA ALA A 107 14.08 -0.35 -9.09
C ALA A 107 13.01 -1.43 -9.35
N GLY A 108 12.48 -1.53 -10.58
CA GLY A 108 11.55 -2.57 -10.98
C GLY A 108 10.09 -2.32 -10.62
N PHE A 109 9.73 -1.12 -10.18
CA PHE A 109 8.33 -0.78 -9.88
C PHE A 109 7.48 -0.76 -11.15
N THR A 110 6.21 -1.13 -10.97
CA THR A 110 5.16 -1.01 -11.97
C THR A 110 4.41 0.31 -11.84
N TYR A 111 4.23 0.76 -10.60
CA TYR A 111 3.43 1.94 -10.28
C TYR A 111 4.28 3.04 -9.66
N PHE A 112 4.09 4.25 -10.18
CA PHE A 112 4.56 5.50 -9.62
C PHE A 112 3.40 6.15 -8.86
N VAL A 113 3.51 6.34 -7.54
CA VAL A 113 2.38 6.80 -6.72
C VAL A 113 2.64 8.21 -6.19
N ILE A 114 1.67 9.09 -6.36
CA ILE A 114 1.62 10.41 -5.73
C ILE A 114 0.79 10.27 -4.45
N PRO A 115 1.42 10.36 -3.25
CA PRO A 115 0.71 10.10 -1.99
C PRO A 115 -0.04 11.31 -1.41
N ILE A 116 0.30 12.52 -1.86
CA ILE A 116 -0.31 13.80 -1.44
C ILE A 116 -0.30 14.77 -2.61
N PRO A 117 -1.17 15.80 -2.63
CA PRO A 117 -1.13 16.85 -3.66
C PRO A 117 0.27 17.44 -3.81
N PRO A 118 0.93 17.31 -4.98
CA PRO A 118 2.33 17.70 -5.15
C PRO A 118 2.51 19.22 -5.31
N MET A 119 3.76 19.67 -5.33
CA MET A 119 4.16 21.03 -5.75
C MET A 119 3.49 22.18 -4.96
N GLY A 120 3.37 21.99 -3.64
CA GLY A 120 2.83 23.01 -2.74
C GLY A 120 1.29 23.02 -2.62
N HIS A 121 0.59 22.10 -3.30
CA HIS A 121 -0.87 21.99 -3.18
C HIS A 121 -1.33 21.22 -1.94
N PHE A 122 -0.44 20.48 -1.27
CA PHE A 122 -0.72 19.89 0.03
C PHE A 122 -0.61 20.93 1.15
N THR A 123 -1.55 20.93 2.09
CA THR A 123 -1.56 21.81 3.25
C THR A 123 -1.58 20.99 4.54
N PHE A 124 -0.87 21.49 5.56
CA PHE A 124 -0.87 20.88 6.88
C PHE A 124 -0.94 21.96 7.95
N ASP A 125 -2.00 21.95 8.73
CA ASP A 125 -2.15 22.81 9.91
C ASP A 125 -1.59 22.10 11.14
N GLN A 126 -0.43 22.54 11.60
CA GLN A 126 0.27 21.95 12.73
C GLN A 126 -0.48 22.14 14.05
N ALA A 127 -1.28 23.22 14.19
CA ALA A 127 -2.01 23.49 15.44
C ALA A 127 -3.18 22.54 15.65
N THR A 128 -3.83 22.15 14.56
CA THR A 128 -4.99 21.22 14.56
C THR A 128 -4.63 19.82 14.12
N MET A 129 -3.39 19.60 13.64
CA MET A 129 -2.92 18.36 13.01
C MET A 129 -3.79 17.97 11.80
N THR A 130 -4.31 18.96 11.07
CA THR A 130 -5.24 18.73 9.96
C THR A 130 -4.50 18.78 8.63
N MET A 131 -4.65 17.71 7.85
CA MET A 131 -4.22 17.65 6.45
C MET A 131 -5.28 18.24 5.53
N GLY A 132 -4.85 18.79 4.40
CA GLY A 132 -5.72 19.38 3.40
C GLY A 132 -4.99 19.63 2.08
N MET A 133 -5.66 20.34 1.21
CA MET A 133 -5.11 20.78 -0.09
C MET A 133 -5.62 22.16 -0.46
N THR A 134 -4.96 22.78 -1.41
CA THR A 134 -5.43 24.06 -2.02
C THR A 134 -6.67 23.82 -2.87
N ASP A 135 -7.40 24.90 -3.19
CA ASP A 135 -8.59 24.83 -4.05
C ASP A 135 -8.26 24.71 -5.56
N GLU A 136 -6.97 24.66 -5.91
CA GLU A 136 -6.48 24.69 -7.30
C GLU A 136 -6.51 23.31 -7.97
N VAL A 137 -7.69 22.67 -7.97
CA VAL A 137 -7.87 21.29 -8.47
C VAL A 137 -7.62 21.16 -9.97
N GLU A 138 -7.90 22.22 -10.75
CA GLU A 138 -7.63 22.27 -12.20
C GLU A 138 -6.12 22.20 -12.48
N THR A 139 -5.32 22.93 -11.72
CA THR A 139 -3.85 22.90 -11.82
C THR A 139 -3.32 21.50 -11.50
N LEU A 140 -3.88 20.85 -10.47
CA LEU A 140 -3.50 19.46 -10.13
C LEU A 140 -3.84 18.49 -11.26
N VAL A 141 -4.99 18.63 -11.92
CA VAL A 141 -5.35 17.80 -13.08
C VAL A 141 -4.33 17.93 -14.20
N ASP A 142 -3.84 19.13 -14.52
CA ASP A 142 -2.83 19.35 -15.56
C ASP A 142 -1.47 18.74 -15.15
N ILE A 143 -1.10 18.84 -13.88
CA ILE A 143 0.09 18.19 -13.31
C ILE A 143 -0.03 16.67 -13.45
N PHE A 144 -1.16 16.09 -13.06
CA PHE A 144 -1.38 14.63 -13.13
C PHE A 144 -1.36 14.10 -14.56
N LYS A 145 -1.96 14.84 -15.52
CA LYS A 145 -1.89 14.47 -16.94
C LYS A 145 -0.44 14.45 -17.43
N THR A 146 0.32 15.51 -17.13
CA THR A 146 1.74 15.59 -17.52
C THR A 146 2.58 14.47 -16.92
N LEU A 147 2.38 14.17 -15.63
CA LEU A 147 3.10 13.07 -14.95
C LEU A 147 2.65 11.71 -15.49
N GLY A 148 1.36 11.54 -15.81
CA GLY A 148 0.83 10.32 -16.43
C GLY A 148 1.46 10.03 -17.79
N GLU A 149 1.57 11.04 -18.65
CA GLU A 149 2.25 10.95 -19.94
C GLU A 149 3.73 10.53 -19.79
N LYS A 150 4.45 11.14 -18.83
CA LYS A 150 5.85 10.78 -18.54
C LYS A 150 5.98 9.36 -18.01
N CYS A 151 5.12 8.94 -17.09
CA CYS A 151 5.10 7.56 -16.58
C CYS A 151 4.83 6.56 -17.70
N ASN A 152 3.82 6.81 -18.55
CA ASN A 152 3.48 5.94 -19.67
C ASN A 152 4.64 5.81 -20.67
N ALA A 153 5.32 6.92 -21.01
CA ALA A 153 6.49 6.90 -21.89
C ALA A 153 7.62 6.03 -21.34
N ALA A 154 7.74 5.93 -20.02
CA ALA A 154 8.70 5.06 -19.35
C ALA A 154 8.19 3.61 -19.15
N GLY A 155 6.92 3.33 -19.40
CA GLY A 155 6.29 2.02 -19.16
C GLY A 155 5.89 1.79 -17.71
N LEU A 156 5.67 2.86 -16.95
CA LEU A 156 5.10 2.85 -15.60
C LEU A 156 3.63 3.33 -15.65
N GLN A 157 2.86 3.00 -14.62
CA GLN A 157 1.52 3.55 -14.43
C GLN A 157 1.50 4.55 -13.28
N LEU A 158 0.88 5.71 -13.49
CA LEU A 158 0.67 6.69 -12.45
C LEU A 158 -0.54 6.31 -11.60
N LEU A 159 -0.37 6.33 -10.27
CA LEU A 159 -1.47 6.26 -9.32
C LEU A 159 -1.49 7.51 -8.43
N TYR A 160 -2.69 7.91 -8.02
CA TYR A 160 -2.89 8.88 -6.94
C TYR A 160 -3.43 8.14 -5.70
N HIS A 161 -2.81 8.37 -4.55
CA HIS A 161 -3.26 7.87 -3.25
C HIS A 161 -4.04 8.96 -2.51
N ASN A 162 -5.17 8.59 -1.93
CA ASN A 162 -6.04 9.53 -1.22
C ASN A 162 -5.87 9.48 0.30
N HIS A 163 -6.21 10.60 0.91
CA HIS A 163 -6.54 10.72 2.32
C HIS A 163 -8.04 11.04 2.47
N ASN A 164 -8.45 11.61 3.60
CA ASN A 164 -9.85 11.95 3.84
C ASN A 164 -10.26 13.32 3.27
N PHE A 165 -9.31 14.21 3.04
CA PHE A 165 -9.60 15.59 2.63
C PHE A 165 -10.02 15.68 1.16
N GLU A 166 -9.61 14.76 0.29
CA GLU A 166 -10.04 14.74 -1.12
C GLU A 166 -11.53 14.41 -1.29
N PHE A 167 -12.17 13.86 -0.25
CA PHE A 167 -13.60 13.53 -0.26
C PHE A 167 -14.49 14.66 0.31
N LYS A 168 -13.92 15.79 0.68
CA LYS A 168 -14.63 16.97 1.17
C LYS A 168 -14.75 17.99 0.06
N GLU A 169 -15.88 18.69 0.00
CA GLU A 169 -16.01 19.85 -0.87
C GLU A 169 -14.99 20.94 -0.48
N ASN A 170 -14.31 21.47 -1.48
CA ASN A 170 -13.47 22.65 -1.34
C ASN A 170 -14.30 23.95 -1.35
N ASN A 171 -13.65 25.11 -1.23
CA ASN A 171 -14.36 26.40 -1.19
C ASN A 171 -15.12 26.73 -2.51
N ASN A 172 -14.83 26.02 -3.61
CA ASN A 172 -15.51 26.16 -4.90
C ASN A 172 -16.68 25.16 -5.07
N GLY A 173 -17.00 24.35 -4.05
CA GLY A 173 -18.06 23.33 -4.11
C GLY A 173 -17.66 22.08 -4.91
N ILE A 174 -16.37 21.84 -5.07
CA ILE A 174 -15.80 20.69 -5.80
C ILE A 174 -15.32 19.65 -4.80
N VAL A 175 -15.67 18.36 -5.00
CA VAL A 175 -15.05 17.24 -4.31
C VAL A 175 -13.81 16.81 -5.10
N PRO A 176 -12.58 17.05 -4.61
CA PRO A 176 -11.36 16.83 -5.38
C PRO A 176 -11.21 15.41 -5.93
N MET A 177 -11.55 14.38 -5.14
CA MET A 177 -11.46 13.00 -5.58
C MET A 177 -12.34 12.71 -6.78
N ASP A 178 -13.60 13.18 -6.76
CA ASP A 178 -14.52 13.03 -7.89
C ASP A 178 -13.99 13.78 -9.12
N TYR A 179 -13.49 15.00 -8.91
CA TYR A 179 -12.96 15.82 -9.99
C TYR A 179 -11.74 15.17 -10.67
N PHE A 180 -10.80 14.61 -9.91
CA PHE A 180 -9.64 13.90 -10.46
C PHE A 180 -10.06 12.66 -11.24
N LEU A 181 -11.03 11.88 -10.72
CA LEU A 181 -11.56 10.69 -11.37
C LEU A 181 -12.25 11.00 -12.70
N GLU A 182 -12.91 12.16 -12.80
CA GLU A 182 -13.64 12.61 -13.99
C GLU A 182 -12.74 13.30 -15.02
N GLN A 183 -11.74 14.07 -14.59
CA GLN A 183 -10.93 14.92 -15.47
C GLN A 183 -9.64 14.25 -15.97
N VAL A 184 -9.14 13.21 -15.28
CA VAL A 184 -7.94 12.47 -15.70
C VAL A 184 -8.35 11.07 -16.13
N GLY A 185 -8.15 10.75 -17.41
CA GLY A 185 -8.50 9.46 -18.00
C GLY A 185 -7.69 8.29 -17.41
N PRO A 186 -8.24 7.06 -17.43
CA PRO A 186 -7.59 5.88 -16.88
C PRO A 186 -6.29 5.49 -17.61
N GLU A 187 -6.11 5.98 -18.81
CA GLU A 187 -4.89 5.81 -19.59
C GLU A 187 -3.72 6.65 -19.06
N LEU A 188 -4.00 7.73 -18.31
CA LEU A 188 -2.99 8.61 -17.73
C LEU A 188 -2.78 8.36 -16.25
N MET A 189 -3.86 8.22 -15.47
CA MET A 189 -3.78 8.01 -14.03
C MET A 189 -4.91 7.11 -13.56
N ASN A 190 -4.59 6.21 -12.67
CA ASN A 190 -5.53 5.46 -11.85
C ASN A 190 -5.31 5.77 -10.36
N PHE A 191 -5.94 5.01 -9.47
CA PHE A 191 -5.95 5.33 -8.06
C PHE A 191 -5.49 4.15 -7.20
N GLN A 192 -4.75 4.50 -6.16
CA GLN A 192 -4.52 3.66 -5.00
C GLN A 192 -5.50 4.12 -3.93
N LEU A 193 -6.62 3.40 -3.79
CA LEU A 193 -7.65 3.77 -2.82
C LEU A 193 -7.26 3.32 -1.41
N ASP A 194 -7.12 4.27 -0.50
CA ASP A 194 -6.98 3.96 0.92
C ASP A 194 -8.34 3.74 1.56
N LEU A 195 -8.58 2.50 2.00
CA LEU A 195 -9.88 2.06 2.52
C LEU A 195 -10.19 2.64 3.91
N TYR A 196 -9.18 2.96 4.71
CA TYR A 196 -9.37 3.68 5.97
C TYR A 196 -9.78 5.13 5.69
N TRP A 197 -9.02 5.85 4.87
CA TRP A 197 -9.25 7.28 4.69
C TRP A 197 -10.57 7.60 4.02
N ILE A 198 -11.01 6.81 3.03
CA ILE A 198 -12.35 6.97 2.43
C ILE A 198 -13.44 6.68 3.46
N THR A 199 -13.30 5.63 4.28
CA THR A 199 -14.25 5.30 5.35
C THR A 199 -14.27 6.37 6.43
N HIS A 200 -13.11 6.87 6.84
CA HIS A 200 -12.97 7.97 7.81
C HIS A 200 -13.59 9.27 7.30
N ALA A 201 -13.61 9.49 5.98
CA ALA A 201 -14.33 10.60 5.35
C ALA A 201 -15.86 10.39 5.32
N GLY A 202 -16.37 9.27 5.83
CA GLY A 202 -17.79 8.93 5.81
C GLY A 202 -18.31 8.51 4.44
N LYS A 203 -17.42 8.09 3.54
CA LYS A 203 -17.78 7.59 2.21
C LYS A 203 -17.69 6.06 2.15
N ASP A 204 -18.44 5.46 1.24
CA ASP A 204 -18.44 4.01 1.01
C ASP A 204 -17.53 3.66 -0.16
N PRO A 205 -16.46 2.84 0.05
CA PRO A 205 -15.59 2.38 -1.03
C PRO A 205 -16.36 1.70 -2.17
N VAL A 206 -17.37 0.88 -1.85
CA VAL A 206 -18.16 0.15 -2.85
C VAL A 206 -18.97 1.11 -3.75
N ALA A 207 -19.55 2.16 -3.17
CA ALA A 207 -20.24 3.18 -3.96
C ALA A 207 -19.29 3.91 -4.93
N TYR A 208 -18.01 4.10 -4.55
CA TYR A 208 -16.99 4.64 -5.46
C TYR A 208 -16.61 3.65 -6.56
N PHE A 209 -16.57 2.34 -6.29
CA PHE A 209 -16.34 1.33 -7.32
C PHE A 209 -17.49 1.29 -8.34
N GLU A 210 -18.74 1.44 -7.87
CA GLU A 210 -19.92 1.51 -8.74
C GLU A 210 -19.92 2.78 -9.60
N LYS A 211 -19.52 3.92 -9.02
CA LYS A 211 -19.45 5.21 -9.73
C LYS A 211 -18.31 5.26 -10.74
N TYR A 212 -17.16 4.67 -10.41
CA TYR A 212 -15.92 4.76 -11.19
C TYR A 212 -15.30 3.36 -11.41
N PRO A 213 -15.97 2.46 -12.16
CA PRO A 213 -15.51 1.08 -12.30
C PRO A 213 -14.14 1.00 -12.97
N GLY A 214 -13.30 0.11 -12.45
CA GLY A 214 -11.99 -0.18 -13.01
C GLY A 214 -10.89 0.84 -12.69
N ARG A 215 -11.18 1.89 -11.89
CA ARG A 215 -10.25 2.99 -11.62
C ARG A 215 -9.33 2.76 -10.42
N PHE A 216 -9.62 1.82 -9.51
CA PHE A 216 -8.89 1.62 -8.26
C PHE A 216 -8.01 0.37 -8.36
N LYS A 217 -6.83 0.53 -9.01
CA LYS A 217 -5.90 -0.56 -9.33
C LYS A 217 -5.18 -1.13 -8.13
N MET A 218 -5.09 -0.34 -7.07
CA MET A 218 -4.44 -0.74 -5.83
C MET A 218 -5.28 -0.28 -4.65
N TRP A 219 -5.25 -1.06 -3.56
CA TRP A 219 -5.85 -0.64 -2.29
C TRP A 219 -4.79 -0.56 -1.21
N HIS A 220 -4.85 0.49 -0.39
CA HIS A 220 -4.29 0.43 0.93
C HIS A 220 -5.31 -0.18 1.88
N VAL A 221 -4.96 -1.35 2.43
CA VAL A 221 -5.77 -2.09 3.40
C VAL A 221 -5.30 -1.67 4.78
N LYS A 222 -6.03 -0.72 5.35
CA LYS A 222 -5.76 -0.06 6.62
C LYS A 222 -7.05 -0.06 7.42
N ASP A 223 -7.04 -0.63 8.63
CA ASP A 223 -8.24 -0.79 9.44
C ASP A 223 -8.47 0.36 10.41
N MET A 224 -9.69 0.48 10.90
CA MET A 224 -10.16 1.57 11.75
C MET A 224 -10.87 1.01 12.98
N ASP A 225 -10.46 1.40 14.17
CA ASP A 225 -11.16 1.04 15.41
C ASP A 225 -12.47 1.83 15.59
N LYS A 226 -13.17 1.56 16.70
CA LYS A 226 -14.46 2.21 17.01
C LYS A 226 -14.32 3.68 17.35
N GLU A 227 -13.13 4.14 17.74
CA GLU A 227 -12.79 5.52 18.03
C GLU A 227 -12.29 6.28 16.78
N GLY A 228 -12.22 5.63 15.62
CA GLY A 228 -11.71 6.20 14.37
C GLY A 228 -10.20 6.22 14.27
N LYS A 229 -9.47 5.46 15.10
CA LYS A 229 -8.01 5.36 15.04
C LYS A 229 -7.57 4.21 14.16
N PHE A 230 -6.31 4.26 13.72
CA PHE A 230 -5.69 3.16 13.00
C PHE A 230 -5.62 1.90 13.84
N ALA A 231 -5.95 0.77 13.27
CA ALA A 231 -5.85 -0.55 13.87
C ALA A 231 -5.18 -1.54 12.88
N PRO A 232 -4.53 -2.60 13.37
CA PRO A 232 -4.13 -3.69 12.51
C PRO A 232 -5.34 -4.30 11.79
N VAL A 233 -5.14 -4.76 10.56
CA VAL A 233 -6.20 -5.36 9.75
C VAL A 233 -6.83 -6.55 10.48
N GLY A 234 -8.17 -6.50 10.60
CA GLY A 234 -8.96 -7.51 11.31
C GLY A 234 -9.11 -7.29 12.82
N GLU A 235 -8.56 -6.22 13.36
CA GLU A 235 -8.75 -5.74 14.72
C GLU A 235 -9.68 -4.52 14.79
N GLY A 236 -10.04 -3.95 13.62
CA GLY A 236 -10.92 -2.79 13.49
C GLY A 236 -12.34 -3.13 13.12
N THR A 237 -13.00 -2.22 12.41
CA THR A 237 -14.44 -2.26 12.12
C THR A 237 -14.78 -2.22 10.62
N ILE A 238 -13.78 -2.08 9.74
CA ILE A 238 -14.01 -2.02 8.29
C ILE A 238 -14.39 -3.41 7.77
N ASP A 239 -15.51 -3.49 7.05
CA ASP A 239 -15.96 -4.75 6.43
C ASP A 239 -15.18 -5.03 5.12
N PHE A 240 -13.95 -5.48 5.28
CA PHE A 240 -13.10 -5.83 4.14
C PHE A 240 -13.65 -7.00 3.32
N GLY A 241 -14.44 -7.89 3.92
CA GLY A 241 -15.07 -9.00 3.20
C GLY A 241 -16.05 -8.49 2.14
N ARG A 242 -16.89 -7.51 2.51
CA ARG A 242 -17.82 -6.84 1.58
C ARG A 242 -17.06 -6.07 0.49
N ILE A 243 -16.02 -5.37 0.87
CA ILE A 243 -15.22 -4.58 -0.07
C ILE A 243 -14.47 -5.51 -1.05
N LEU A 244 -13.82 -6.56 -0.58
CA LEU A 244 -13.08 -7.53 -1.41
C LEU A 244 -13.99 -8.26 -2.40
N ALA A 245 -15.26 -8.50 -2.05
CA ALA A 245 -16.23 -9.07 -2.96
C ALA A 245 -16.46 -8.23 -4.23
N GLN A 246 -16.13 -6.93 -4.20
CA GLN A 246 -16.25 -5.99 -5.32
C GLN A 246 -14.90 -5.67 -6.01
N ARG A 247 -13.86 -6.46 -5.77
CA ARG A 247 -12.51 -6.24 -6.31
C ARG A 247 -12.46 -6.13 -7.83
N GLU A 248 -13.26 -6.92 -8.55
CA GLU A 248 -13.31 -6.88 -10.01
C GLU A 248 -13.93 -5.57 -10.52
N LEU A 249 -15.00 -5.11 -9.88
CA LEU A 249 -15.64 -3.84 -10.18
C LEU A 249 -14.68 -2.66 -9.91
N SER A 250 -13.93 -2.72 -8.81
CA SER A 250 -12.87 -1.77 -8.49
C SER A 250 -11.77 -1.74 -9.55
N GLY A 251 -11.46 -2.89 -10.16
CA GLY A 251 -10.29 -3.10 -11.04
C GLY A 251 -9.01 -3.38 -10.27
N LEU A 252 -9.14 -3.96 -9.07
CA LEU A 252 -8.02 -4.27 -8.17
C LEU A 252 -7.00 -5.20 -8.82
N VAL A 253 -5.73 -4.81 -8.73
CA VAL A 253 -4.57 -5.62 -9.13
C VAL A 253 -3.70 -5.97 -7.93
N TYR A 254 -3.49 -5.03 -7.01
CA TYR A 254 -2.69 -5.22 -5.81
C TYR A 254 -3.38 -4.63 -4.59
N TYR A 255 -3.11 -5.21 -3.43
CA TYR A 255 -3.46 -4.64 -2.14
C TYR A 255 -2.23 -4.59 -1.23
N ILE A 256 -2.09 -3.52 -0.49
CA ILE A 256 -0.94 -3.20 0.33
C ILE A 256 -1.42 -2.87 1.74
N VAL A 257 -0.89 -3.55 2.74
CA VAL A 257 -1.16 -3.24 4.14
C VAL A 257 -0.42 -1.97 4.55
N GLU A 258 -1.12 -1.07 5.22
CA GLU A 258 -0.54 0.12 5.84
C GLU A 258 -1.15 0.38 7.22
N GLN A 259 -0.35 0.99 8.09
CA GLN A 259 -0.79 1.59 9.35
C GLN A 259 0.12 2.77 9.67
N ASP A 260 -0.38 4.01 9.56
CA ASP A 260 0.43 5.23 9.71
C ASP A 260 1.00 5.40 11.11
N MET A 261 0.21 5.02 12.12
CA MET A 261 0.58 5.04 13.53
C MET A 261 0.15 3.73 14.20
N THR A 262 1.09 3.08 14.86
CA THR A 262 0.88 1.76 15.47
C THR A 262 0.62 1.85 16.97
N TRP A 263 0.52 3.08 17.50
CA TRP A 263 0.27 3.41 18.90
C TRP A 263 1.26 2.68 19.85
N GLU A 264 0.77 1.78 20.67
CA GLU A 264 1.58 1.01 21.62
C GLU A 264 2.26 -0.23 20.99
N LEU A 265 1.84 -0.64 19.78
CA LEU A 265 2.44 -1.77 19.08
C LEU A 265 3.76 -1.37 18.41
N GLN A 266 4.69 -2.31 18.34
CA GLN A 266 5.84 -2.17 17.45
C GLN A 266 5.38 -2.28 16.00
N PRO A 267 5.89 -1.45 15.05
CA PRO A 267 5.43 -1.46 13.66
C PRO A 267 5.50 -2.83 12.96
N LEU A 268 6.58 -3.58 13.16
CA LEU A 268 6.69 -4.94 12.62
C LEU A 268 5.64 -5.90 13.20
N GLU A 269 5.28 -5.74 14.46
CA GLU A 269 4.21 -6.54 15.08
C GLU A 269 2.83 -6.16 14.52
N ALA A 270 2.57 -4.85 14.30
CA ALA A 270 1.32 -4.38 13.72
C ALA A 270 1.09 -4.94 12.31
N ILE A 271 2.11 -4.95 11.44
CA ILE A 271 1.99 -5.55 10.10
C ILE A 271 1.92 -7.07 10.14
N ARG A 272 2.54 -7.74 11.12
CA ARG A 272 2.39 -9.18 11.32
C ARG A 272 0.93 -9.55 11.68
N ILE A 273 0.33 -8.82 12.62
CA ILE A 273 -1.09 -9.01 12.98
C ILE A 273 -1.97 -8.75 11.76
N SER A 274 -1.68 -7.70 11.00
CA SER A 274 -2.41 -7.36 9.78
C SER A 274 -2.32 -8.46 8.71
N HIS A 275 -1.16 -9.08 8.52
CA HIS A 275 -1.00 -10.21 7.59
C HIS A 275 -1.90 -11.39 7.96
N GLU A 276 -1.96 -11.74 9.25
CA GLU A 276 -2.89 -12.77 9.73
C GLU A 276 -4.35 -12.31 9.60
N GLY A 277 -4.63 -11.04 9.82
CA GLY A 277 -5.95 -10.43 9.69
C GLY A 277 -6.50 -10.50 8.26
N LEU A 278 -5.66 -10.34 7.24
CA LEU A 278 -6.06 -10.46 5.84
C LEU A 278 -6.72 -11.80 5.51
N LYS A 279 -6.27 -12.90 6.14
CA LYS A 279 -6.83 -14.25 5.95
C LYS A 279 -8.29 -14.35 6.42
N LYS A 280 -8.67 -13.60 7.46
CA LYS A 280 -10.05 -13.56 7.97
C LYS A 280 -11.06 -13.13 6.90
N PHE A 281 -10.61 -12.33 5.92
CA PHE A 281 -11.44 -11.78 4.86
C PHE A 281 -11.23 -12.45 3.50
N GLY A 282 -10.27 -13.38 3.37
CA GLY A 282 -10.00 -14.14 2.15
C GLY A 282 -9.04 -13.46 1.17
N PHE A 283 -8.24 -12.47 1.61
CA PHE A 283 -7.21 -11.86 0.78
C PHE A 283 -6.10 -12.83 0.36
N ASP A 284 -5.84 -13.86 1.15
CA ASP A 284 -4.92 -14.96 0.85
C ASP A 284 -5.29 -15.76 -0.40
N LYS A 285 -6.58 -15.69 -0.82
CA LYS A 285 -7.11 -16.36 -2.02
C LYS A 285 -7.08 -15.48 -3.27
N PHE A 286 -6.73 -14.21 -3.10
CA PHE A 286 -6.56 -13.26 -4.20
C PHE A 286 -5.07 -13.20 -4.56
N GLN A 287 -4.74 -13.80 -5.73
CA GLN A 287 -3.39 -13.83 -6.31
C GLN A 287 -3.38 -13.07 -7.62
#